data_16b43cdb9544e3f4e30925d00f429096
#
_entry.id   16b43cdb9544e3f4e30925d00f429096
#
_cell.length_a   1.000
_cell.length_b   1.000
_cell.length_c   1.000
_cell.angle_alpha   90.00
_cell.angle_beta   90.00
_cell.angle_gamma   90.00
#
_symmetry.space_group_name_H-M   'P 1'
#
loop_
_entity.id
_entity.type
_entity.pdbx_description
1 polymer ?
#
loop_
_entity_poly.entity_id
_entity_poly.type
_entity_poly.pdbx_seq_one_letter_code
_entity_poly.pdbx_strand_id
1 'polypeptide(L)'
;AIIARRENAVPDAIKCVYPVVIERGEGAMIEDVDGNRFVDFIGGVGVLNIGFSHPEVVEAVKAQAEKYFHGMFNVVTHEGYVALAEKMCEIAPVKGDKKKAFFANSGAEADENAVKVAKGYTKRPNIIVFSGAFHGRTMLTMAMTSKKAYAKDMGPLPNGVFRAEFPYLYRKPEGMPEEKAMDYYIESIHKVFEECAAADTIAAIVVEPLQGEGGFIPAPIEWVKAVRKICDENGILLIADEVQAGFCRTGRMF
;
A
#
# COMPACT_ATOMS: atom_id res chain seq x y z
N ALA A 1 1.12 -20.11 -28.34
CA ALA A 1 0.88 -21.33 -27.56
C ALA A 1 0.60 -21.00 -26.06
N ILE A 2 1.49 -20.29 -25.34
CA ILE A 2 1.33 -20.04 -23.89
C ILE A 2 0.12 -19.12 -23.60
N ILE A 3 -0.09 -18.05 -24.37
CA ILE A 3 -1.24 -17.14 -24.20
C ILE A 3 -2.57 -17.92 -24.34
N ALA A 4 -2.72 -18.76 -25.34
CA ALA A 4 -3.94 -19.57 -25.49
C ALA A 4 -4.15 -20.56 -24.32
N ARG A 5 -3.08 -21.13 -23.77
CA ARG A 5 -3.18 -21.98 -22.57
C ARG A 5 -3.60 -21.17 -21.35
N ARG A 6 -3.10 -19.92 -21.24
CA ARG A 6 -3.49 -18.99 -20.19
C ARG A 6 -4.99 -18.67 -20.26
N GLU A 7 -5.51 -18.35 -21.44
CA GLU A 7 -6.95 -18.05 -21.65
C GLU A 7 -7.86 -19.21 -21.21
N ASN A 8 -7.40 -20.44 -21.36
CA ASN A 8 -8.15 -21.62 -20.94
C ASN A 8 -8.04 -21.93 -19.42
N ALA A 9 -6.97 -21.49 -18.75
CA ALA A 9 -6.65 -21.94 -17.38
C ALA A 9 -6.70 -20.83 -16.33
N VAL A 10 -6.68 -19.57 -16.75
CA VAL A 10 -6.62 -18.42 -15.84
C VAL A 10 -7.89 -17.58 -15.97
N PRO A 11 -8.56 -17.23 -14.86
CA PRO A 11 -9.78 -16.44 -14.90
C PRO A 11 -9.58 -15.06 -15.58
N ASP A 12 -10.58 -14.58 -16.31
CA ASP A 12 -10.57 -13.29 -17.00
C ASP A 12 -10.35 -12.08 -16.07
N ALA A 13 -10.62 -12.24 -14.77
CA ALA A 13 -10.33 -11.25 -13.75
C ALA A 13 -8.84 -10.92 -13.65
N ILE A 14 -7.96 -11.88 -14.00
CA ILE A 14 -6.50 -11.68 -14.06
C ILE A 14 -6.14 -11.32 -15.49
N LYS A 15 -6.21 -10.04 -15.83
CA LYS A 15 -5.97 -9.55 -17.18
C LYS A 15 -4.50 -9.70 -17.62
N CYS A 16 -4.31 -9.97 -18.89
CA CYS A 16 -3.02 -9.86 -19.58
C CYS A 16 -3.06 -8.58 -20.43
N VAL A 17 -2.42 -7.52 -19.96
CA VAL A 17 -2.45 -6.22 -20.66
C VAL A 17 -1.59 -6.25 -21.92
N TYR A 18 -0.45 -6.93 -21.85
CA TYR A 18 0.47 -7.09 -22.97
C TYR A 18 0.69 -8.57 -23.26
N PRO A 19 0.64 -9.02 -24.51
CA PRO A 19 0.82 -10.42 -24.86
C PRO A 19 2.31 -10.83 -24.87
N VAL A 20 3.05 -10.42 -23.85
CA VAL A 20 4.46 -10.73 -23.65
C VAL A 20 4.57 -11.89 -22.65
N VAL A 21 5.30 -12.92 -23.01
CA VAL A 21 5.58 -14.07 -22.14
C VAL A 21 7.03 -14.03 -21.74
N ILE A 22 7.28 -13.62 -20.50
CA ILE A 22 8.64 -13.44 -19.97
C ILE A 22 9.32 -14.80 -19.81
N GLU A 23 10.52 -14.93 -20.38
CA GLU A 23 11.44 -16.06 -20.17
C GLU A 23 12.46 -15.75 -19.09
N ARG A 24 13.05 -14.55 -19.12
CA ARG A 24 14.03 -14.09 -18.12
C ARG A 24 14.03 -12.59 -17.96
N GLY A 25 14.59 -12.13 -16.83
CA GLY A 25 14.82 -10.71 -16.56
C GLY A 25 16.16 -10.49 -15.87
N GLU A 26 16.83 -9.38 -16.18
CA GLU A 26 18.08 -8.94 -15.56
C GLU A 26 18.11 -7.43 -15.46
N GLY A 27 18.32 -6.89 -14.27
CA GLY A 27 18.29 -5.44 -14.04
C GLY A 27 16.94 -4.84 -14.48
N ALA A 28 16.96 -3.92 -15.44
CA ALA A 28 15.75 -3.30 -16.01
C ALA A 28 15.30 -3.94 -17.34
N MET A 29 15.89 -5.07 -17.74
CA MET A 29 15.60 -5.72 -19.01
C MET A 29 14.82 -7.00 -18.80
N ILE A 30 13.84 -7.24 -19.68
CA ILE A 30 13.15 -8.54 -19.81
C ILE A 30 13.37 -9.09 -21.22
N GLU A 31 13.40 -10.41 -21.33
CA GLU A 31 13.43 -11.13 -22.58
C GLU A 31 12.25 -12.11 -22.60
N ASP A 32 11.51 -12.11 -23.70
CA ASP A 32 10.38 -13.03 -23.87
C ASP A 32 10.81 -14.36 -24.49
N VAL A 33 9.88 -15.32 -24.52
CA VAL A 33 10.10 -16.67 -25.07
C VAL A 33 10.40 -16.69 -26.58
N ASP A 34 10.17 -15.59 -27.28
CA ASP A 34 10.46 -15.42 -28.69
C ASP A 34 11.80 -14.69 -28.93
N GLY A 35 12.54 -14.36 -27.85
CA GLY A 35 13.85 -13.71 -27.88
C GLY A 35 13.78 -12.18 -28.01
N ASN A 36 12.61 -11.57 -27.92
CA ASN A 36 12.49 -10.12 -27.96
C ASN A 36 12.92 -9.54 -26.60
N ARG A 37 13.62 -8.40 -26.64
CA ARG A 37 14.11 -7.69 -25.44
C ARG A 37 13.38 -6.38 -25.25
N PHE A 38 12.95 -6.12 -24.00
CA PHE A 38 12.22 -4.91 -23.62
C PHE A 38 12.87 -4.26 -22.40
N VAL A 39 12.82 -2.93 -22.36
CA VAL A 39 13.11 -2.19 -21.12
C VAL A 39 11.83 -2.20 -20.26
N ASP A 40 11.93 -2.67 -19.03
CA ASP A 40 10.80 -2.67 -18.10
C ASP A 40 10.65 -1.32 -17.40
N PHE A 41 9.76 -0.46 -17.92
CA PHE A 41 9.35 0.78 -17.26
C PHE A 41 8.20 0.59 -16.27
N ILE A 42 7.66 -0.61 -16.15
CA ILE A 42 6.57 -0.92 -15.20
C ILE A 42 7.15 -1.24 -13.82
N GLY A 43 8.35 -1.84 -13.79
CA GLY A 43 9.07 -2.16 -12.57
C GLY A 43 8.28 -3.08 -11.61
N GLY A 44 7.48 -4.02 -12.15
CA GLY A 44 6.62 -4.87 -11.35
C GLY A 44 5.50 -4.10 -10.63
N VAL A 45 5.02 -3.00 -11.21
CA VAL A 45 4.09 -2.02 -10.58
C VAL A 45 4.68 -1.43 -9.29
N GLY A 46 5.98 -1.06 -9.35
CA GLY A 46 6.72 -0.43 -8.26
C GLY A 46 7.50 -1.40 -7.34
N VAL A 47 7.42 -2.71 -7.56
CA VAL A 47 8.05 -3.74 -6.69
C VAL A 47 9.55 -3.91 -6.95
N LEU A 48 10.00 -3.81 -8.20
CA LEU A 48 11.37 -4.15 -8.61
C LEU A 48 12.35 -2.97 -8.38
N ASN A 49 12.54 -2.55 -7.14
CA ASN A 49 13.41 -1.41 -6.82
C ASN A 49 14.90 -1.67 -7.11
N ILE A 50 15.31 -2.93 -7.09
CA ILE A 50 16.69 -3.36 -7.41
C ILE A 50 16.80 -4.10 -8.76
N GLY A 51 15.71 -4.10 -9.54
CA GLY A 51 15.63 -4.81 -10.82
C GLY A 51 15.37 -6.31 -10.70
N PHE A 52 15.35 -6.97 -11.85
CA PHE A 52 15.21 -8.42 -11.96
C PHE A 52 16.50 -9.13 -11.55
N SER A 53 16.34 -10.26 -10.86
CA SER A 53 17.40 -11.26 -10.63
C SER A 53 18.71 -10.68 -10.09
N HIS A 54 18.62 -9.76 -9.09
CA HIS A 54 19.82 -9.21 -8.45
C HIS A 54 20.71 -10.34 -7.89
N PRO A 55 22.00 -10.43 -8.26
CA PRO A 55 22.82 -11.59 -7.95
C PRO A 55 22.89 -11.97 -6.47
N GLU A 56 23.07 -11.00 -5.58
CA GLU A 56 23.14 -11.27 -4.13
C GLU A 56 21.81 -11.82 -3.59
N VAL A 57 20.66 -11.36 -4.11
CA VAL A 57 19.33 -11.86 -3.71
C VAL A 57 19.15 -13.28 -4.22
N VAL A 58 19.55 -13.57 -5.46
CA VAL A 58 19.48 -14.92 -6.04
C VAL A 58 20.30 -15.90 -5.20
N GLU A 59 21.53 -15.56 -4.83
CA GLU A 59 22.37 -16.43 -4.01
C GLU A 59 21.81 -16.61 -2.58
N ALA A 60 21.27 -15.55 -1.97
CA ALA A 60 20.60 -15.67 -0.67
C ALA A 60 19.38 -16.60 -0.71
N VAL A 61 18.56 -16.54 -1.79
CA VAL A 61 17.42 -17.44 -1.98
C VAL A 61 17.88 -18.89 -2.13
N LYS A 62 18.93 -19.16 -2.94
CA LYS A 62 19.50 -20.50 -3.09
C LYS A 62 19.98 -21.07 -1.75
N ALA A 63 20.77 -20.29 -1.02
CA ALA A 63 21.30 -20.71 0.28
C ALA A 63 20.18 -20.98 1.32
N GLN A 64 19.08 -20.22 1.28
CA GLN A 64 17.94 -20.47 2.16
C GLN A 64 17.13 -21.69 1.71
N ALA A 65 16.96 -21.89 0.39
CA ALA A 65 16.23 -23.03 -0.16
C ALA A 65 16.87 -24.38 0.22
N GLU A 66 18.19 -24.43 0.34
CA GLU A 66 18.93 -25.63 0.83
C GLU A 66 18.67 -25.97 2.30
N LYS A 67 18.15 -25.00 3.09
CA LYS A 67 17.88 -25.21 4.53
C LYS A 67 16.43 -25.62 4.75
N TYR A 68 15.48 -24.79 4.34
CA TYR A 68 14.01 -25.02 4.44
C TYR A 68 13.24 -23.91 3.72
N PHE A 69 12.02 -24.24 3.29
CA PHE A 69 11.08 -23.30 2.68
C PHE A 69 10.06 -22.75 3.68
N HIS A 70 9.65 -23.54 4.68
CA HIS A 70 8.65 -23.15 5.65
C HIS A 70 9.13 -23.44 7.07
N GLY A 71 9.09 -22.45 7.94
CA GLY A 71 9.63 -22.54 9.31
C GLY A 71 8.58 -22.52 10.42
N MET A 72 7.28 -22.55 10.11
CA MET A 72 6.18 -22.57 11.12
C MET A 72 6.39 -21.55 12.24
N PHE A 73 6.66 -20.28 11.92
CA PHE A 73 7.16 -19.27 12.86
C PHE A 73 6.30 -19.10 14.13
N ASN A 74 5.00 -19.38 14.05
CA ASN A 74 4.08 -19.32 15.20
C ASN A 74 4.22 -20.51 16.16
N VAL A 75 4.91 -21.58 15.75
CA VAL A 75 5.10 -22.80 16.54
C VAL A 75 6.55 -22.91 16.99
N VAL A 76 7.48 -22.66 16.09
CA VAL A 76 8.93 -22.58 16.31
C VAL A 76 9.45 -21.30 15.68
N THR A 77 10.56 -20.77 16.18
CA THR A 77 11.16 -19.56 15.63
C THR A 77 12.32 -19.88 14.69
N HIS A 78 12.69 -18.90 13.85
CA HIS A 78 13.89 -18.98 13.00
C HIS A 78 14.52 -17.60 12.78
N GLU A 79 15.83 -17.61 12.61
CA GLU A 79 16.70 -16.44 12.54
C GLU A 79 16.26 -15.43 11.47
N GLY A 80 15.95 -15.89 10.26
CA GLY A 80 15.64 -14.98 9.14
C GLY A 80 14.46 -14.04 9.39
N TYR A 81 13.40 -14.52 10.05
CA TYR A 81 12.27 -13.68 10.42
C TYR A 81 12.65 -12.66 11.50
N VAL A 82 13.40 -13.10 12.52
CA VAL A 82 13.83 -12.23 13.63
C VAL A 82 14.75 -11.13 13.11
N ALA A 83 15.78 -11.48 12.34
CA ALA A 83 16.73 -10.51 11.77
C ALA A 83 16.05 -9.47 10.88
N LEU A 84 15.08 -9.89 10.04
CA LEU A 84 14.31 -8.97 9.23
C LEU A 84 13.41 -8.06 10.11
N ALA A 85 12.80 -8.60 11.15
CA ALA A 85 11.97 -7.82 12.08
C ALA A 85 12.80 -6.76 12.82
N GLU A 86 13.99 -7.11 13.28
CA GLU A 86 14.95 -6.19 13.92
C GLU A 86 15.35 -5.07 12.95
N LYS A 87 15.70 -5.43 11.70
CA LYS A 87 16.05 -4.45 10.68
C LYS A 87 14.88 -3.50 10.35
N MET A 88 13.67 -4.03 10.24
CA MET A 88 12.47 -3.19 10.04
C MET A 88 12.22 -2.25 11.23
N CYS A 89 12.41 -2.73 12.46
CA CYS A 89 12.28 -1.88 13.64
C CYS A 89 13.34 -0.76 13.70
N GLU A 90 14.54 -1.02 13.19
CA GLU A 90 15.62 -0.02 13.09
C GLU A 90 15.26 1.08 12.09
N ILE A 91 14.87 0.70 10.86
CA ILE A 91 14.72 1.64 9.75
C ILE A 91 13.34 2.33 9.67
N ALA A 92 12.28 1.71 10.21
CA ALA A 92 10.93 2.25 10.10
C ALA A 92 10.78 3.56 10.93
N PRO A 93 10.28 4.66 10.33
CA PRO A 93 10.18 5.96 10.98
C PRO A 93 8.94 6.10 11.87
N VAL A 94 8.57 5.03 12.57
CA VAL A 94 7.44 5.05 13.51
C VAL A 94 7.88 5.53 14.89
N LYS A 95 6.98 6.19 15.62
CA LYS A 95 7.25 6.70 16.98
C LYS A 95 7.39 5.54 17.99
N GLY A 96 8.16 5.81 19.06
CA GLY A 96 8.31 4.94 20.22
C GLY A 96 9.57 4.08 20.20
N ASP A 97 10.03 3.71 21.40
CA ASP A 97 11.28 2.96 21.61
C ASP A 97 11.10 1.45 21.38
N LYS A 98 9.88 0.96 21.54
CA LYS A 98 9.52 -0.46 21.37
C LYS A 98 8.72 -0.68 20.10
N LYS A 99 9.43 -0.78 18.99
CA LYS A 99 8.82 -1.11 17.70
C LYS A 99 8.70 -2.62 17.52
N LYS A 100 7.74 -3.06 16.72
CA LYS A 100 7.57 -4.46 16.32
C LYS A 100 7.20 -4.53 14.85
N ALA A 101 7.72 -5.54 14.16
CA ALA A 101 7.37 -5.84 12.78
C ALA A 101 6.46 -7.07 12.72
N PHE A 102 5.51 -7.03 11.83
CA PHE A 102 4.63 -8.14 11.46
C PHE A 102 4.67 -8.29 9.95
N PHE A 103 4.91 -9.49 9.44
CA PHE A 103 5.01 -9.75 8.01
C PHE A 103 3.76 -10.45 7.50
N ALA A 104 3.34 -10.04 6.31
CA ALA A 104 2.19 -10.58 5.59
C ALA A 104 2.60 -10.94 4.15
N ASN A 105 1.70 -11.58 3.39
CA ASN A 105 2.01 -12.06 2.04
C ASN A 105 1.64 -11.05 0.94
N SER A 106 0.94 -9.99 1.30
CA SER A 106 0.51 -8.95 0.36
C SER A 106 0.29 -7.61 1.07
N GLY A 107 0.28 -6.50 0.30
CA GLY A 107 -0.10 -5.19 0.82
C GLY A 107 -1.52 -5.18 1.39
N ALA A 108 -2.46 -5.85 0.72
CA ALA A 108 -3.83 -5.97 1.22
C ALA A 108 -3.89 -6.64 2.60
N GLU A 109 -3.11 -7.70 2.84
CA GLU A 109 -3.02 -8.32 4.17
C GLU A 109 -2.35 -7.40 5.20
N ALA A 110 -1.33 -6.64 4.78
CA ALA A 110 -0.67 -5.67 5.66
C ALA A 110 -1.65 -4.58 6.11
N ASP A 111 -2.42 -4.00 5.20
CA ASP A 111 -3.43 -2.99 5.49
C ASP A 111 -4.58 -3.53 6.35
N GLU A 112 -5.10 -4.73 6.04
CA GLU A 112 -6.09 -5.42 6.89
C GLU A 112 -5.60 -5.56 8.33
N ASN A 113 -4.34 -5.99 8.51
CA ASN A 113 -3.76 -6.15 9.84
C ASN A 113 -3.45 -4.82 10.52
N ALA A 114 -3.00 -3.80 9.79
CA ALA A 114 -2.77 -2.46 10.34
C ALA A 114 -4.08 -1.87 10.89
N VAL A 115 -5.17 -1.96 10.12
CA VAL A 115 -6.52 -1.53 10.58
C VAL A 115 -7.01 -2.37 11.75
N LYS A 116 -6.80 -3.69 11.72
CA LYS A 116 -7.18 -4.57 12.82
C LYS A 116 -6.44 -4.22 14.12
N VAL A 117 -5.14 -3.94 14.03
CA VAL A 117 -4.33 -3.48 15.17
C VAL A 117 -4.84 -2.14 15.68
N ALA A 118 -5.11 -1.18 14.79
CA ALA A 118 -5.62 0.13 15.16
C ALA A 118 -6.97 0.04 15.90
N LYS A 119 -7.92 -0.70 15.36
CA LYS A 119 -9.22 -0.95 16.01
C LYS A 119 -9.08 -1.70 17.34
N GLY A 120 -8.22 -2.71 17.38
CA GLY A 120 -7.96 -3.49 18.59
C GLY A 120 -7.34 -2.67 19.72
N TYR A 121 -6.44 -1.75 19.39
CA TYR A 121 -5.79 -0.85 20.35
C TYR A 121 -6.70 0.27 20.83
N THR A 122 -7.33 1.01 19.90
CA THR A 122 -8.17 2.17 20.22
C THR A 122 -9.56 1.81 20.73
N LYS A 123 -10.04 0.59 20.44
CA LYS A 123 -11.44 0.14 20.64
C LYS A 123 -12.46 0.96 19.85
N ARG A 124 -12.03 1.60 18.77
CA ARG A 124 -12.87 2.42 17.90
C ARG A 124 -13.20 1.67 16.61
N PRO A 125 -14.42 1.78 16.06
CA PRO A 125 -14.85 0.95 14.93
C PRO A 125 -14.48 1.50 13.54
N ASN A 126 -14.22 2.79 13.43
CA ASN A 126 -14.19 3.50 12.16
C ASN A 126 -12.77 3.86 11.71
N ILE A 127 -12.59 4.08 10.42
CA ILE A 127 -11.35 4.60 9.82
C ILE A 127 -11.66 5.65 8.76
N ILE A 128 -10.70 6.53 8.51
CA ILE A 128 -10.74 7.47 7.38
C ILE A 128 -9.67 7.07 6.37
N VAL A 129 -10.05 7.10 5.09
CA VAL A 129 -9.20 6.93 3.92
C VAL A 129 -9.40 8.13 2.97
N PHE A 130 -8.67 8.19 1.86
CA PHE A 130 -8.75 9.34 0.97
C PHE A 130 -9.26 8.99 -0.43
N SER A 131 -9.83 10.00 -1.12
CA SER A 131 -10.17 9.90 -2.54
C SER A 131 -8.92 9.60 -3.37
N GLY A 132 -9.07 8.78 -4.41
CA GLY A 132 -7.96 8.31 -5.24
C GLY A 132 -7.13 7.15 -4.66
N ALA A 133 -7.30 6.79 -3.40
CA ALA A 133 -6.49 5.77 -2.72
C ALA A 133 -6.71 4.35 -3.28
N PHE A 134 -5.64 3.55 -3.18
CA PHE A 134 -5.65 2.11 -3.43
C PHE A 134 -4.94 1.36 -2.30
N HIS A 135 -5.68 0.56 -1.54
CA HIS A 135 -5.17 -0.21 -0.40
C HIS A 135 -5.31 -1.74 -0.59
N GLY A 136 -5.80 -2.18 -1.75
CA GLY A 136 -5.95 -3.60 -2.05
C GLY A 136 -7.34 -4.00 -2.54
N ARG A 137 -7.57 -5.32 -2.61
CA ARG A 137 -8.78 -5.94 -3.19
C ARG A 137 -9.38 -7.05 -2.32
N THR A 138 -9.03 -7.16 -1.04
CA THR A 138 -9.79 -7.92 -0.05
C THR A 138 -11.01 -7.13 0.39
N MET A 139 -11.94 -7.70 1.12
CA MET A 139 -13.24 -7.05 1.42
C MET A 139 -13.07 -5.68 2.10
N LEU A 140 -12.22 -5.58 3.13
CA LEU A 140 -11.99 -4.30 3.80
C LEU A 140 -11.16 -3.37 2.91
N THR A 141 -10.08 -3.85 2.30
CA THR A 141 -9.24 -3.00 1.46
C THR A 141 -9.94 -2.54 0.16
N MET A 142 -10.93 -3.29 -0.36
CA MET A 142 -11.84 -2.80 -1.40
C MET A 142 -12.72 -1.64 -0.93
N ALA A 143 -13.21 -1.69 0.32
CA ALA A 143 -13.94 -0.57 0.91
C ALA A 143 -13.05 0.67 1.06
N MET A 144 -11.77 0.48 1.38
CA MET A 144 -10.75 1.52 1.50
C MET A 144 -10.32 2.09 0.14
N THR A 145 -10.31 1.27 -0.91
CA THR A 145 -9.91 1.66 -2.27
C THR A 145 -10.97 2.52 -2.96
N SER A 146 -10.55 3.56 -3.69
CA SER A 146 -11.47 4.50 -4.35
C SER A 146 -12.07 3.98 -5.64
N LYS A 147 -11.37 3.11 -6.38
CA LYS A 147 -11.76 2.67 -7.72
C LYS A 147 -12.97 1.74 -7.68
N LYS A 148 -14.15 2.28 -7.99
CA LYS A 148 -15.44 1.57 -7.95
C LYS A 148 -15.46 0.27 -8.77
N ALA A 149 -14.68 0.18 -9.85
CA ALA A 149 -14.61 -1.02 -10.69
C ALA A 149 -14.13 -2.27 -9.94
N TYR A 150 -13.34 -2.11 -8.89
CA TYR A 150 -12.88 -3.26 -8.08
C TYR A 150 -13.96 -3.79 -7.12
N ALA A 151 -14.91 -2.94 -6.75
CA ALA A 151 -15.97 -3.27 -5.80
C ALA A 151 -17.32 -3.56 -6.49
N LYS A 152 -17.36 -3.46 -7.82
CA LYS A 152 -18.59 -3.73 -8.58
C LYS A 152 -19.06 -5.16 -8.34
N ASP A 153 -20.33 -5.31 -7.97
CA ASP A 153 -21.00 -6.58 -7.72
C ASP A 153 -20.41 -7.40 -6.53
N MET A 154 -19.57 -6.76 -5.68
CA MET A 154 -18.92 -7.38 -4.51
C MET A 154 -19.53 -6.96 -3.16
N GLY A 155 -20.64 -6.22 -3.16
CA GLY A 155 -21.25 -5.70 -1.94
C GLY A 155 -22.11 -6.72 -1.18
N PRO A 156 -22.49 -6.40 0.06
CA PRO A 156 -22.09 -5.21 0.80
C PRO A 156 -20.63 -5.30 1.28
N LEU A 157 -19.90 -4.19 1.18
CA LEU A 157 -18.55 -4.07 1.75
C LEU A 157 -18.63 -3.74 3.25
N PRO A 158 -17.54 -3.97 4.02
CA PRO A 158 -17.48 -3.59 5.42
C PRO A 158 -17.80 -2.11 5.66
N ASN A 159 -18.59 -1.85 6.70
CA ASN A 159 -18.93 -0.50 7.15
C ASN A 159 -17.80 0.14 7.97
N GLY A 160 -17.94 1.45 8.26
CA GLY A 160 -17.00 2.18 9.09
C GLY A 160 -15.74 2.63 8.36
N VAL A 161 -15.81 2.73 7.04
CA VAL A 161 -14.76 3.32 6.18
C VAL A 161 -15.31 4.62 5.61
N PHE A 162 -14.78 5.74 6.07
CA PHE A 162 -15.17 7.07 5.60
C PHE A 162 -14.09 7.65 4.70
N ARG A 163 -14.44 8.60 3.84
CA ARG A 163 -13.55 9.10 2.81
C ARG A 163 -13.48 10.62 2.86
N ALA A 164 -12.25 11.14 3.01
CA ALA A 164 -11.91 12.54 2.85
C ALA A 164 -11.22 12.78 1.50
N GLU A 165 -11.02 14.04 1.14
CA GLU A 165 -10.36 14.40 -0.12
C GLU A 165 -8.84 14.37 0.02
N PHE A 166 -8.15 13.79 -0.98
CA PHE A 166 -6.69 13.81 -1.07
C PHE A 166 -6.21 15.08 -1.80
N PRO A 167 -5.12 15.73 -1.35
CA PRO A 167 -4.67 17.00 -1.91
C PRO A 167 -4.03 16.86 -3.30
N TYR A 168 -4.85 16.79 -4.32
CA TYR A 168 -4.41 16.84 -5.71
C TYR A 168 -4.43 18.27 -6.23
N LEU A 169 -3.43 19.08 -5.91
CA LEU A 169 -3.38 20.51 -6.20
C LEU A 169 -3.48 20.82 -7.71
N TYR A 170 -2.91 19.98 -8.57
CA TYR A 170 -3.02 20.14 -10.02
C TYR A 170 -4.47 20.05 -10.52
N ARG A 171 -5.32 19.25 -9.84
CA ARG A 171 -6.75 19.08 -10.16
C ARG A 171 -7.64 19.49 -8.99
N LYS A 172 -7.29 20.61 -8.35
CA LYS A 172 -8.14 21.20 -7.31
C LYS A 172 -9.51 21.57 -7.87
N PRO A 173 -10.55 21.72 -7.03
CA PRO A 173 -11.88 22.16 -7.48
C PRO A 173 -11.83 23.40 -8.35
N GLU A 174 -12.66 23.43 -9.41
CA GLU A 174 -12.72 24.54 -10.36
C GLU A 174 -13.06 25.86 -9.66
N GLY A 175 -12.35 26.92 -10.02
CA GLY A 175 -12.54 28.25 -9.40
C GLY A 175 -11.92 28.41 -8.01
N MET A 176 -11.32 27.36 -7.42
CA MET A 176 -10.70 27.45 -6.10
C MET A 176 -9.35 28.18 -6.17
N PRO A 177 -9.17 29.27 -5.40
CA PRO A 177 -7.87 29.92 -5.25
C PRO A 177 -6.82 28.97 -4.68
N GLU A 178 -5.56 29.09 -5.12
CA GLU A 178 -4.48 28.20 -4.70
C GLU A 178 -4.22 28.26 -3.20
N GLU A 179 -4.28 29.46 -2.62
CA GLU A 179 -4.10 29.72 -1.19
C GLU A 179 -5.17 29.06 -0.30
N LYS A 180 -6.34 28.72 -0.85
CA LYS A 180 -7.44 28.05 -0.13
C LYS A 180 -7.48 26.54 -0.36
N ALA A 181 -6.71 26.04 -1.31
CA ALA A 181 -6.78 24.63 -1.68
C ALA A 181 -6.35 23.71 -0.54
N MET A 182 -5.34 24.10 0.22
CA MET A 182 -4.85 23.30 1.36
C MET A 182 -5.90 23.21 2.47
N ASP A 183 -6.53 24.34 2.82
CA ASP A 183 -7.57 24.38 3.84
C ASP A 183 -8.76 23.50 3.46
N TYR A 184 -9.17 23.52 2.18
CA TYR A 184 -10.23 22.66 1.67
C TYR A 184 -9.97 21.18 1.92
N TYR A 185 -8.74 20.71 1.64
CA TYR A 185 -8.39 19.31 1.83
C TYR A 185 -8.29 18.92 3.31
N ILE A 186 -7.84 19.84 4.17
CA ILE A 186 -7.82 19.63 5.62
C ILE A 186 -9.27 19.62 6.16
N GLU A 187 -10.08 20.57 5.73
CA GLU A 187 -11.49 20.70 6.14
C GLU A 187 -12.31 19.47 5.77
N SER A 188 -11.96 18.80 4.66
CA SER A 188 -12.63 17.56 4.28
C SER A 188 -12.54 16.46 5.34
N ILE A 189 -11.49 16.46 6.16
CA ILE A 189 -11.35 15.52 7.30
C ILE A 189 -12.29 15.94 8.44
N HIS A 190 -12.34 17.22 8.77
CA HIS A 190 -13.26 17.74 9.79
C HIS A 190 -14.71 17.50 9.42
N LYS A 191 -15.05 17.65 8.13
CA LYS A 191 -16.36 17.32 7.62
C LYS A 191 -16.77 15.86 7.83
N VAL A 192 -15.82 14.91 7.75
CA VAL A 192 -16.08 13.51 8.13
C VAL A 192 -16.46 13.43 9.61
N PHE A 193 -15.78 14.18 10.48
CA PHE A 193 -16.10 14.17 11.92
C PHE A 193 -17.48 14.76 12.23
N GLU A 194 -17.91 15.75 11.48
CA GLU A 194 -19.19 16.43 11.68
C GLU A 194 -20.39 15.68 11.08
N GLU A 195 -20.20 15.13 9.88
CA GLU A 195 -21.33 14.61 9.09
C GLU A 195 -21.41 13.08 9.07
N CYS A 196 -20.30 12.36 9.33
CA CYS A 196 -20.24 10.92 9.09
C CYS A 196 -19.97 10.09 10.37
N ALA A 197 -18.96 10.47 11.15
CA ALA A 197 -18.55 9.70 12.33
C ALA A 197 -17.73 10.59 13.28
N ALA A 198 -18.17 10.72 14.52
CA ALA A 198 -17.47 11.51 15.52
C ALA A 198 -15.99 11.10 15.67
N ALA A 199 -15.10 12.06 15.90
CA ALA A 199 -13.64 11.84 15.93
C ALA A 199 -13.20 10.79 16.95
N ASP A 200 -13.90 10.68 18.08
CA ASP A 200 -13.64 9.69 19.14
C ASP A 200 -14.02 8.26 18.74
N THR A 201 -14.71 8.07 17.61
CA THR A 201 -15.03 6.77 17.03
C THR A 201 -14.04 6.33 15.94
N ILE A 202 -13.13 7.21 15.52
CA ILE A 202 -12.13 6.93 14.47
C ILE A 202 -10.90 6.28 15.09
N ALA A 203 -10.59 5.06 14.65
CA ALA A 203 -9.41 4.31 15.07
C ALA A 203 -8.13 4.80 14.38
N ALA A 204 -8.22 5.05 13.08
CA ALA A 204 -7.08 5.44 12.27
C ALA A 204 -7.48 6.29 11.05
N ILE A 205 -6.52 7.11 10.61
CA ILE A 205 -6.47 7.69 9.27
C ILE A 205 -5.41 6.91 8.49
N VAL A 206 -5.77 6.40 7.30
CA VAL A 206 -4.87 5.64 6.42
C VAL A 206 -4.52 6.49 5.22
N VAL A 207 -3.24 6.67 4.95
CA VAL A 207 -2.73 7.54 3.87
C VAL A 207 -1.60 6.87 3.10
N GLU A 208 -1.64 6.97 1.78
CA GLU A 208 -0.46 6.76 0.94
C GLU A 208 0.34 8.07 0.93
N PRO A 209 1.62 8.10 1.36
CA PRO A 209 2.44 9.32 1.26
C PRO A 209 2.61 9.81 -0.19
N LEU A 210 2.55 8.87 -1.13
CA LEU A 210 2.40 9.11 -2.56
C LEU A 210 1.34 8.14 -3.08
N GLN A 211 0.19 8.67 -3.55
CA GLN A 211 -0.82 7.83 -4.17
C GLN A 211 -0.30 7.25 -5.49
N GLY A 212 -0.19 5.92 -5.57
CA GLY A 212 0.26 5.22 -6.78
C GLY A 212 -0.84 5.14 -7.84
N GLU A 213 -1.86 4.36 -7.59
CA GLU A 213 -3.01 4.16 -8.48
C GLU A 213 -3.83 5.45 -8.72
N GLY A 214 -3.78 6.39 -7.79
CA GLY A 214 -4.39 7.71 -7.92
C GLY A 214 -3.74 8.60 -8.98
N GLY A 215 -2.49 8.30 -9.40
CA GLY A 215 -1.77 8.99 -10.46
C GLY A 215 -0.38 9.49 -10.10
N PHE A 216 0.33 8.81 -9.19
CA PHE A 216 1.65 9.19 -8.66
C PHE A 216 1.63 10.61 -8.05
N ILE A 217 0.67 10.82 -7.15
CA ILE A 217 0.39 12.12 -6.54
C ILE A 217 1.05 12.17 -5.16
N PRO A 218 2.12 12.96 -4.96
CA PRO A 218 2.74 13.11 -3.65
C PRO A 218 1.84 13.96 -2.74
N ALA A 219 1.69 13.52 -1.49
CA ALA A 219 1.03 14.32 -0.47
C ALA A 219 1.88 15.55 -0.11
N PRO A 220 1.34 16.78 -0.13
CA PRO A 220 2.06 17.96 0.31
C PRO A 220 2.48 17.83 1.78
N ILE A 221 3.73 18.19 2.09
CA ILE A 221 4.31 18.04 3.44
C ILE A 221 3.45 18.76 4.50
N GLU A 222 2.94 19.93 4.18
CA GLU A 222 2.13 20.72 5.13
C GLU A 222 0.78 20.05 5.42
N TRP A 223 0.19 19.39 4.43
CA TRP A 223 -1.02 18.60 4.63
C TRP A 223 -0.74 17.37 5.51
N VAL A 224 0.35 16.65 5.27
CA VAL A 224 0.72 15.48 6.10
C VAL A 224 0.95 15.91 7.56
N LYS A 225 1.60 17.05 7.78
CA LYS A 225 1.76 17.63 9.13
C LYS A 225 0.40 17.96 9.78
N ALA A 226 -0.53 18.52 9.01
CA ALA A 226 -1.88 18.80 9.50
C ALA A 226 -2.64 17.51 9.86
N VAL A 227 -2.58 16.48 8.99
CA VAL A 227 -3.16 15.15 9.28
C VAL A 227 -2.54 14.55 10.54
N ARG A 228 -1.21 14.63 10.71
CA ARG A 228 -0.53 14.18 11.93
C ARG A 228 -1.03 14.91 13.17
N LYS A 229 -1.18 16.22 13.09
CA LYS A 229 -1.72 17.04 14.17
C LYS A 229 -3.15 16.64 14.54
N ILE A 230 -4.03 16.51 13.55
CA ILE A 230 -5.41 16.04 13.75
C ILE A 230 -5.43 14.68 14.47
N CYS A 231 -4.57 13.76 14.05
CA CYS A 231 -4.45 12.45 14.67
C CYS A 231 -4.00 12.55 16.14
N ASP A 232 -2.98 13.37 16.44
CA ASP A 232 -2.45 13.54 17.79
C ASP A 232 -3.49 14.19 18.73
N GLU A 233 -4.23 15.20 18.27
CA GLU A 233 -5.25 15.91 19.03
C GLU A 233 -6.47 15.05 19.38
N ASN A 234 -6.80 14.07 18.53
CA ASN A 234 -7.99 13.21 18.69
C ASN A 234 -7.67 11.79 19.15
N GLY A 235 -6.40 11.46 19.40
CA GLY A 235 -5.97 10.12 19.75
C GLY A 235 -6.24 9.08 18.63
N ILE A 236 -6.19 9.53 17.37
CA ILE A 236 -6.35 8.72 16.17
C ILE A 236 -4.96 8.20 15.73
N LEU A 237 -4.87 6.95 15.32
CA LEU A 237 -3.62 6.41 14.78
C LEU A 237 -3.44 6.83 13.32
N LEU A 238 -2.21 7.14 12.92
CA LEU A 238 -1.86 7.37 11.53
C LEU A 238 -1.21 6.12 10.96
N ILE A 239 -1.81 5.55 9.92
CA ILE A 239 -1.28 4.43 9.14
C ILE A 239 -0.75 5.01 7.83
N ALA A 240 0.55 4.89 7.59
CA ALA A 240 1.17 5.22 6.32
C ALA A 240 1.26 3.95 5.47
N ASP A 241 0.51 3.90 4.38
CA ASP A 241 0.60 2.84 3.38
C ASP A 241 1.77 3.13 2.44
N GLU A 242 2.89 2.49 2.72
CA GLU A 242 4.14 2.58 1.96
C GLU A 242 4.33 1.38 1.01
N VAL A 243 3.27 0.62 0.73
CA VAL A 243 3.34 -0.59 -0.11
C VAL A 243 3.89 -0.26 -1.50
N GLN A 244 3.53 0.87 -2.08
CA GLN A 244 4.06 1.30 -3.37
C GLN A 244 5.12 2.39 -3.27
N ALA A 245 5.05 3.28 -2.28
CA ALA A 245 5.93 4.44 -2.16
C ALA A 245 7.24 4.15 -1.43
N GLY A 246 7.26 3.18 -0.53
CA GLY A 246 8.39 2.87 0.35
C GLY A 246 9.58 2.19 -0.32
N PHE A 247 10.55 1.83 0.50
CA PHE A 247 11.76 1.11 0.09
C PHE A 247 12.52 1.76 -1.07
N CYS A 248 12.77 3.06 -0.95
CA CYS A 248 13.50 3.87 -1.93
C CYS A 248 12.78 4.12 -3.26
N ARG A 249 11.53 3.71 -3.45
CA ARG A 249 10.79 4.00 -4.69
C ARG A 249 10.68 5.49 -4.98
N THR A 250 10.54 6.33 -3.95
CA THR A 250 10.47 7.79 -4.06
C THR A 250 11.83 8.49 -3.82
N GLY A 251 12.93 7.73 -3.72
CA GLY A 251 14.29 8.25 -3.53
C GLY A 251 14.78 8.26 -2.08
N ARG A 252 13.90 7.96 -1.11
CA ARG A 252 14.24 7.72 0.30
C ARG A 252 13.61 6.42 0.76
N MET A 253 14.11 5.87 1.89
CA MET A 253 13.62 4.58 2.41
C MET A 253 12.11 4.62 2.67
N PHE A 254 11.64 5.70 3.26
CA PHE A 254 10.23 6.02 3.50
C PHE A 254 9.97 7.51 3.31
#